data_3371321dabcb9733dbd9c5d3092cf28b
#
_entry.id   3371321dabcb9733dbd9c5d3092cf28b
#
_cell.length_a   1.000
_cell.length_b   1.000
_cell.length_c   1.000
_cell.angle_alpha   90.00
_cell.angle_beta   90.00
_cell.angle_gamma   90.00
#
_symmetry.space_group_name_H-M   'P 1'
#
loop_
_entity.id
_entity.type
_entity.pdbx_description
1 polymer ?
#
loop_
_entity_poly.entity_id
_entity_poly.type
_entity_poly.pdbx_seq_one_letter_code
_entity_poly.pdbx_strand_id
1 'polypeptide(L)'
;MQLSDKKATLSFSDGSPSIEFPVYQGTMGPDVIDIRKLYGQTGMFTYDPGFLATASCESNITYIDGDQGQLLYRGYPIDQLAVKCDFMDVCHLILNGELPDAQQKKAFDSVVTYHTMVHEQMHTFLRGFRRDAHPMAVLTGLVGALSAFYHDSTDITNARDREISAIRLIAKMPTLVAMAYKHTMGQPYIYPQNNLSYTANFLRMMFATPCEEYKVNPVAAHALDRIFILHADHEQNASTSTVRLCGSSGTNPFAAIAAGVGCLWGPAHGGANEACLQMLEELQVNGGVEKVGEFMEKVKDKNSGVRLMGFGHRVYKNYDPRAKLMQETCKEVLAALELENDPLFKLAMALERIALEDDYFVERKLYPNVDFYSGIVQRALGIPTSMFTAIFALARTVGWIAQWNEMLSDPEYKIGRPRQLYSGEAVRDIK
;
A
#
# COMPACT_ATOMS: atom_id res chain seq x y z
N MET A 1 -14.07 -11.32 -17.00
CA MET A 1 -15.48 -11.07 -16.66
C MET A 1 -16.43 -11.87 -17.56
N GLN A 2 -17.61 -12.24 -17.05
CA GLN A 2 -18.61 -13.02 -17.79
C GLN A 2 -19.86 -12.17 -18.02
N LEU A 3 -20.43 -12.20 -19.23
CA LEU A 3 -21.69 -11.51 -19.54
C LEU A 3 -22.84 -12.19 -18.78
N SER A 4 -23.59 -11.42 -18.03
CA SER A 4 -24.79 -11.88 -17.31
C SER A 4 -26.02 -11.88 -18.24
N ASP A 5 -27.02 -12.72 -17.94
CA ASP A 5 -28.33 -12.64 -18.57
C ASP A 5 -29.13 -11.40 -18.13
N LYS A 6 -28.72 -10.75 -17.03
CA LYS A 6 -29.29 -9.50 -16.55
C LYS A 6 -28.92 -8.33 -17.45
N LYS A 7 -29.79 -7.36 -17.54
CA LYS A 7 -29.54 -6.05 -18.15
C LYS A 7 -29.95 -4.95 -17.20
N ALA A 8 -29.26 -3.83 -17.25
CA ALA A 8 -29.65 -2.62 -16.57
C ALA A 8 -30.36 -1.70 -17.56
N THR A 9 -31.51 -1.18 -17.20
CA THR A 9 -32.30 -0.27 -18.05
C THR A 9 -32.31 1.12 -17.46
N LEU A 10 -31.82 2.10 -18.22
CA LEU A 10 -31.89 3.52 -17.89
C LEU A 10 -33.09 4.15 -18.62
N SER A 11 -34.02 4.74 -17.86
CA SER A 11 -35.21 5.43 -18.40
C SER A 11 -35.20 6.89 -17.94
N PHE A 12 -35.69 7.77 -18.79
CA PHE A 12 -35.79 9.21 -18.52
C PHE A 12 -37.23 9.64 -18.35
N SER A 13 -37.49 10.60 -17.47
CA SER A 13 -38.85 11.10 -17.18
C SER A 13 -39.44 11.95 -18.29
N ASP A 14 -38.65 12.35 -19.28
CA ASP A 14 -39.10 13.14 -20.44
C ASP A 14 -39.71 12.31 -21.58
N GLY A 15 -39.83 10.99 -21.38
CA GLY A 15 -40.33 10.06 -22.38
C GLY A 15 -39.37 9.62 -23.46
N SER A 16 -38.09 9.96 -23.33
CA SER A 16 -37.01 9.45 -24.19
C SER A 16 -36.95 7.92 -24.15
N PRO A 17 -36.53 7.25 -25.24
CA PRO A 17 -36.43 5.80 -25.27
C PRO A 17 -35.50 5.28 -24.15
N SER A 18 -35.94 4.22 -23.50
CA SER A 18 -35.10 3.52 -22.51
C SER A 18 -33.90 2.86 -23.18
N ILE A 19 -32.77 2.84 -22.46
CA ILE A 19 -31.51 2.30 -22.95
C ILE A 19 -31.11 1.12 -22.07
N GLU A 20 -30.73 0.02 -22.70
CA GLU A 20 -30.21 -1.17 -22.00
C GLU A 20 -28.69 -1.21 -22.00
N PHE A 21 -28.12 -1.55 -20.85
CA PHE A 21 -26.69 -1.76 -20.65
C PHE A 21 -26.39 -3.20 -20.26
N PRO A 22 -25.32 -3.79 -20.79
CA PRO A 22 -24.86 -5.11 -20.35
C PRO A 22 -24.47 -5.09 -18.88
N VAL A 23 -24.69 -6.21 -18.20
CA VAL A 23 -24.21 -6.46 -16.85
C VAL A 23 -23.17 -7.57 -16.92
N TYR A 24 -22.03 -7.35 -16.29
CA TYR A 24 -20.97 -8.36 -16.18
C TYR A 24 -20.84 -8.85 -14.76
N GLN A 25 -20.46 -10.11 -14.62
CA GLN A 25 -20.18 -10.77 -13.35
C GLN A 25 -18.69 -11.15 -13.29
N GLY A 26 -18.09 -10.90 -12.13
CA GLY A 26 -16.78 -11.44 -11.77
C GLY A 26 -16.90 -12.88 -11.23
N THR A 27 -15.78 -13.46 -10.87
CA THR A 27 -15.74 -14.74 -10.14
C THR A 27 -16.36 -14.59 -8.74
N MET A 28 -16.15 -13.43 -8.13
CA MET A 28 -16.64 -13.04 -6.81
C MET A 28 -17.02 -11.56 -6.82
N GLY A 29 -17.79 -11.12 -5.83
CA GLY A 29 -18.17 -9.73 -5.64
C GLY A 29 -19.42 -9.30 -6.42
N PRO A 30 -19.74 -8.00 -6.42
CA PRO A 30 -20.94 -7.47 -7.06
C PRO A 30 -20.84 -7.47 -8.58
N ASP A 31 -22.02 -7.57 -9.24
CA ASP A 31 -22.16 -7.38 -10.68
C ASP A 31 -21.83 -5.93 -11.06
N VAL A 32 -21.34 -5.72 -12.28
CA VAL A 32 -21.01 -4.39 -12.81
C VAL A 32 -21.83 -4.06 -14.06
N ILE A 33 -22.26 -2.80 -14.17
CA ILE A 33 -22.99 -2.29 -15.35
C ILE A 33 -21.98 -1.67 -16.30
N ASP A 34 -21.93 -2.13 -17.55
CA ASP A 34 -21.06 -1.57 -18.58
C ASP A 34 -21.62 -0.29 -19.17
N ILE A 35 -21.13 0.84 -18.72
CA ILE A 35 -21.59 2.17 -19.14
C ILE A 35 -20.76 2.77 -20.29
N ARG A 36 -19.86 2.04 -20.92
CA ARG A 36 -18.97 2.56 -21.99
C ARG A 36 -19.70 3.19 -23.16
N LYS A 37 -20.94 2.75 -23.44
CA LYS A 37 -21.79 3.29 -24.51
C LYS A 37 -22.73 4.43 -24.05
N LEU A 38 -22.78 4.77 -22.77
CA LEU A 38 -23.72 5.76 -22.21
C LEU A 38 -23.64 7.10 -22.94
N TYR A 39 -22.44 7.68 -23.05
CA TYR A 39 -22.28 8.98 -23.71
C TYR A 39 -22.72 8.96 -25.18
N GLY A 40 -22.36 7.92 -25.93
CA GLY A 40 -22.74 7.81 -27.35
C GLY A 40 -24.23 7.68 -27.59
N GLN A 41 -24.98 7.18 -26.60
CA GLN A 41 -26.44 6.97 -26.68
C GLN A 41 -27.25 8.11 -26.08
N THR A 42 -26.71 8.84 -25.10
CA THR A 42 -27.46 9.84 -24.32
C THR A 42 -26.85 11.24 -24.36
N GLY A 43 -25.59 11.39 -24.73
CA GLY A 43 -24.82 12.63 -24.55
C GLY A 43 -24.49 12.96 -23.10
N MET A 44 -24.75 12.07 -22.13
CA MET A 44 -24.54 12.27 -20.70
C MET A 44 -23.39 11.44 -20.17
N PHE A 45 -22.76 11.94 -19.11
CA PHE A 45 -21.74 11.22 -18.32
C PHE A 45 -22.32 10.85 -16.96
N THR A 46 -21.71 9.82 -16.33
CA THR A 46 -21.92 9.54 -14.91
C THR A 46 -21.12 10.53 -14.06
N TYR A 47 -21.56 10.76 -12.83
CA TYR A 47 -20.87 11.58 -11.85
C TYR A 47 -20.63 10.75 -10.59
N ASP A 48 -19.37 10.34 -10.37
CA ASP A 48 -18.94 9.50 -9.25
C ASP A 48 -17.54 9.95 -8.78
N PRO A 49 -17.45 11.07 -8.01
CA PRO A 49 -16.18 11.52 -7.44
C PRO A 49 -15.58 10.49 -6.51
N GLY A 50 -14.35 10.06 -6.81
CA GLY A 50 -13.63 9.07 -6.00
C GLY A 50 -13.96 7.61 -6.32
N PHE A 51 -14.72 7.34 -7.38
CA PHE A 51 -15.01 5.99 -7.90
C PHE A 51 -15.69 5.05 -6.89
N LEU A 52 -16.60 5.58 -6.06
CA LEU A 52 -17.26 4.80 -5.00
C LEU A 52 -18.19 3.69 -5.53
N ALA A 53 -18.71 3.87 -6.73
CA ALA A 53 -19.61 2.93 -7.40
C ALA A 53 -19.12 2.55 -8.81
N THR A 54 -17.84 2.77 -9.12
CA THR A 54 -17.29 2.59 -10.46
C THR A 54 -16.12 1.61 -10.45
N ALA A 55 -16.29 0.42 -11.05
CA ALA A 55 -15.19 -0.47 -11.36
C ALA A 55 -14.38 0.13 -12.53
N SER A 56 -13.11 0.43 -12.31
CA SER A 56 -12.24 1.04 -13.30
C SER A 56 -11.45 0.04 -14.16
N CYS A 57 -11.43 -1.23 -13.76
CA CYS A 57 -10.73 -2.32 -14.47
C CYS A 57 -11.27 -3.69 -14.05
N GLU A 58 -10.90 -4.70 -14.83
CA GLU A 58 -10.92 -6.10 -14.40
C GLU A 58 -9.54 -6.45 -13.81
N SER A 59 -9.50 -7.25 -12.73
CA SER A 59 -8.26 -7.71 -12.11
C SER A 59 -8.42 -9.10 -11.51
N ASN A 60 -7.35 -9.90 -11.60
CA ASN A 60 -7.26 -11.23 -11.00
C ASN A 60 -6.29 -11.27 -9.80
N ILE A 61 -5.81 -10.11 -9.33
CA ILE A 61 -4.73 -10.06 -8.33
C ILE A 61 -5.28 -10.12 -6.92
N THR A 62 -6.18 -9.21 -6.58
CA THR A 62 -6.68 -9.08 -5.20
C THR A 62 -8.20 -8.98 -5.19
N TYR A 63 -8.81 -9.71 -4.27
CA TYR A 63 -10.23 -9.58 -3.96
C TYR A 63 -10.44 -9.15 -2.52
N ILE A 64 -11.34 -8.22 -2.30
CA ILE A 64 -11.74 -7.74 -0.97
C ILE A 64 -13.26 -7.82 -0.82
N ASP A 65 -13.70 -8.47 0.25
CA ASP A 65 -15.06 -8.35 0.75
C ASP A 65 -15.04 -7.60 2.08
N GLY A 66 -15.43 -6.33 2.03
CA GLY A 66 -15.43 -5.47 3.20
C GLY A 66 -16.50 -5.83 4.24
N ASP A 67 -17.61 -6.43 3.82
CA ASP A 67 -18.70 -6.82 4.71
C ASP A 67 -18.35 -8.11 5.47
N GLN A 68 -17.69 -9.07 4.80
CA GLN A 68 -17.22 -10.30 5.42
C GLN A 68 -15.83 -10.18 6.08
N GLY A 69 -15.10 -9.10 5.82
CA GLY A 69 -13.72 -8.93 6.30
C GLY A 69 -12.76 -9.92 5.63
N GLN A 70 -12.91 -10.16 4.34
CA GLN A 70 -12.08 -11.08 3.56
C GLN A 70 -11.11 -10.31 2.66
N LEU A 71 -9.87 -10.79 2.61
CA LEU A 71 -8.82 -10.34 1.69
C LEU A 71 -8.13 -11.56 1.09
N LEU A 72 -8.09 -11.62 -0.24
CA LEU A 72 -7.45 -12.71 -0.98
C LEU A 72 -6.41 -12.15 -1.94
N TYR A 73 -5.23 -12.80 -2.02
CA TYR A 73 -4.28 -12.61 -3.12
C TYR A 73 -4.32 -13.82 -4.03
N ARG A 74 -4.70 -13.61 -5.30
CA ARG A 74 -4.85 -14.70 -6.28
C ARG A 74 -5.73 -15.86 -5.76
N GLY A 75 -6.74 -15.55 -4.93
CA GLY A 75 -7.63 -16.52 -4.34
C GLY A 75 -7.16 -17.12 -3.01
N TYR A 76 -5.91 -16.88 -2.57
CA TYR A 76 -5.40 -17.35 -1.29
C TYR A 76 -5.74 -16.36 -0.16
N PRO A 77 -6.32 -16.83 0.96
CA PRO A 77 -6.61 -15.98 2.11
C PRO A 77 -5.36 -15.38 2.74
N ILE A 78 -5.43 -14.09 3.08
CA ILE A 78 -4.28 -13.33 3.60
C ILE A 78 -3.74 -13.88 4.91
N ASP A 79 -4.60 -14.39 5.78
CA ASP A 79 -4.23 -15.02 7.05
C ASP A 79 -3.41 -16.30 6.85
N GLN A 80 -3.74 -17.10 5.83
CA GLN A 80 -2.96 -18.28 5.49
C GLN A 80 -1.60 -17.93 4.88
N LEU A 81 -1.56 -16.93 3.99
CA LEU A 81 -0.32 -16.47 3.37
C LEU A 81 0.65 -15.93 4.43
N ALA A 82 0.18 -15.08 5.35
CA ALA A 82 1.03 -14.47 6.36
C ALA A 82 1.56 -15.46 7.43
N VAL A 83 0.97 -16.65 7.53
CA VAL A 83 1.41 -17.70 8.47
C VAL A 83 2.30 -18.74 7.80
N LYS A 84 2.04 -19.07 6.51
CA LYS A 84 2.66 -20.22 5.83
C LYS A 84 3.72 -19.84 4.80
N CYS A 85 3.77 -18.57 4.38
CA CYS A 85 4.64 -18.09 3.32
C CYS A 85 5.59 -17.01 3.85
N ASP A 86 6.71 -16.78 3.17
CA ASP A 86 7.48 -15.56 3.30
C ASP A 86 7.07 -14.51 2.25
N PHE A 87 7.59 -13.30 2.37
CA PHE A 87 7.24 -12.21 1.46
C PHE A 87 7.64 -12.51 0.01
N MET A 88 8.71 -13.26 -0.22
CA MET A 88 9.15 -13.61 -1.58
C MET A 88 8.22 -14.63 -2.25
N ASP A 89 7.63 -15.56 -1.48
CA ASP A 89 6.56 -16.45 -1.97
C ASP A 89 5.35 -15.63 -2.43
N VAL A 90 4.97 -14.63 -1.64
CA VAL A 90 3.85 -13.73 -1.95
C VAL A 90 4.15 -12.82 -3.14
N CYS A 91 5.39 -12.33 -3.27
CA CYS A 91 5.82 -11.61 -4.48
C CYS A 91 5.68 -12.47 -5.74
N HIS A 92 6.13 -13.72 -5.68
CA HIS A 92 5.98 -14.65 -6.79
C HIS A 92 4.50 -14.91 -7.12
N LEU A 93 3.67 -15.16 -6.10
CA LEU A 93 2.24 -15.37 -6.25
C LEU A 93 1.55 -14.19 -6.94
N ILE A 94 1.77 -12.98 -6.47
CA ILE A 94 1.14 -11.76 -6.99
C ILE A 94 1.54 -11.53 -8.45
N LEU A 95 2.82 -11.72 -8.79
CA LEU A 95 3.33 -11.51 -10.15
C LEU A 95 2.91 -12.61 -11.12
N ASN A 96 3.00 -13.88 -10.71
CA ASN A 96 2.90 -15.03 -11.61
C ASN A 96 1.56 -15.78 -11.48
N GLY A 97 0.74 -15.48 -10.48
CA GLY A 97 -0.60 -16.05 -10.30
C GLY A 97 -0.68 -17.29 -9.40
N GLU A 98 0.46 -17.95 -9.13
CA GLU A 98 0.53 -19.16 -8.32
C GLU A 98 1.69 -19.11 -7.32
N LEU A 99 1.54 -19.81 -6.19
CA LEU A 99 2.63 -19.99 -5.24
C LEU A 99 3.77 -20.78 -5.89
N PRO A 100 5.04 -20.40 -5.62
CA PRO A 100 6.17 -21.09 -6.22
C PRO A 100 6.36 -22.49 -5.63
N ASP A 101 6.74 -23.45 -6.48
CA ASP A 101 7.37 -24.66 -6.01
C ASP A 101 8.82 -24.39 -5.54
N ALA A 102 9.48 -25.38 -4.95
CA ALA A 102 10.82 -25.21 -4.39
C ALA A 102 11.87 -24.76 -5.42
N GLN A 103 11.75 -25.17 -6.69
CA GLN A 103 12.66 -24.79 -7.76
C GLN A 103 12.37 -23.35 -8.23
N GLN A 104 11.12 -23.00 -8.40
CA GLN A 104 10.66 -21.66 -8.76
C GLN A 104 11.04 -20.64 -7.68
N LYS A 105 10.81 -20.99 -6.39
CA LYS A 105 11.22 -20.14 -5.28
C LYS A 105 12.72 -19.85 -5.31
N LYS A 106 13.53 -20.90 -5.40
CA LYS A 106 14.99 -20.74 -5.46
C LYS A 106 15.45 -19.86 -6.63
N ALA A 107 14.83 -20.03 -7.79
CA ALA A 107 15.14 -19.22 -8.99
C ALA A 107 14.73 -17.76 -8.77
N PHE A 108 13.53 -17.52 -8.23
CA PHE A 108 13.01 -16.17 -7.98
C PHE A 108 13.83 -15.45 -6.91
N ASP A 109 14.12 -16.10 -5.78
CA ASP A 109 14.96 -15.55 -4.72
C ASP A 109 16.35 -15.19 -5.24
N SER A 110 16.95 -16.07 -6.08
CA SER A 110 18.24 -15.82 -6.68
C SER A 110 18.22 -14.59 -7.58
N VAL A 111 17.25 -14.48 -8.49
CA VAL A 111 17.21 -13.36 -9.43
C VAL A 111 16.97 -12.03 -8.70
N VAL A 112 16.12 -12.01 -7.67
CA VAL A 112 15.90 -10.81 -6.85
C VAL A 112 17.18 -10.43 -6.09
N THR A 113 17.81 -11.40 -5.44
CA THR A 113 19.05 -11.19 -4.67
C THR A 113 20.16 -10.54 -5.50
N TYR A 114 20.35 -10.99 -6.74
CA TYR A 114 21.38 -10.43 -7.61
C TYR A 114 21.03 -9.07 -8.25
N HIS A 115 19.83 -8.54 -7.99
CA HIS A 115 19.40 -7.22 -8.46
C HIS A 115 19.26 -6.17 -7.34
N THR A 116 19.65 -6.48 -6.10
CA THR A 116 19.45 -5.61 -4.93
C THR A 116 20.32 -4.35 -4.95
N MET A 117 21.52 -4.39 -5.53
CA MET A 117 22.40 -3.22 -5.65
C MET A 117 21.78 -2.18 -6.60
N VAL A 118 21.95 -0.91 -6.22
CA VAL A 118 21.65 0.24 -7.07
C VAL A 118 22.91 0.77 -7.73
N HIS A 119 22.75 1.55 -8.80
CA HIS A 119 23.87 2.20 -9.46
C HIS A 119 24.57 3.19 -8.51
N GLU A 120 25.89 3.21 -8.45
CA GLU A 120 26.66 4.04 -7.51
C GLU A 120 26.33 5.54 -7.60
N GLN A 121 26.01 6.06 -8.76
CA GLN A 121 25.61 7.46 -8.93
C GLN A 121 24.31 7.81 -8.21
N MET A 122 23.50 6.83 -7.79
CA MET A 122 22.34 7.07 -6.92
C MET A 122 22.76 7.71 -5.60
N HIS A 123 23.93 7.38 -5.08
CA HIS A 123 24.50 8.05 -3.91
C HIS A 123 24.77 9.54 -4.15
N THR A 124 25.26 9.90 -5.34
CA THR A 124 25.46 11.29 -5.72
C THR A 124 24.14 12.03 -5.88
N PHE A 125 23.15 11.40 -6.52
CA PHE A 125 21.80 11.96 -6.67
C PHE A 125 21.16 12.22 -5.29
N LEU A 126 21.31 11.26 -4.35
CA LEU A 126 20.78 11.40 -2.99
C LEU A 126 21.39 12.57 -2.22
N ARG A 127 22.67 12.92 -2.47
CA ARG A 127 23.32 14.09 -1.85
C ARG A 127 22.71 15.42 -2.23
N GLY A 128 21.92 15.48 -3.28
CA GLY A 128 21.16 16.67 -3.67
C GLY A 128 19.96 16.98 -2.79
N PHE A 129 19.50 16.02 -2.00
CA PHE A 129 18.41 16.24 -1.05
C PHE A 129 18.93 16.82 0.27
N ARG A 130 18.09 17.60 0.94
CA ARG A 130 18.35 18.02 2.32
C ARG A 130 18.26 16.81 3.25
N ARG A 131 19.07 16.80 4.30
CA ARG A 131 19.07 15.70 5.28
C ARG A 131 17.78 15.63 6.12
N ASP A 132 17.11 16.75 6.30
CA ASP A 132 15.81 16.87 6.97
C ASP A 132 14.61 16.67 6.03
N ALA A 133 14.84 16.27 4.78
CA ALA A 133 13.77 15.95 3.85
C ALA A 133 13.02 14.68 4.31
N HIS A 134 11.70 14.72 4.16
CA HIS A 134 10.87 13.56 4.48
C HIS A 134 11.25 12.35 3.61
N PRO A 135 11.41 11.13 4.19
CA PRO A 135 11.86 9.95 3.45
C PRO A 135 11.01 9.63 2.22
N MET A 136 9.70 9.90 2.26
CA MET A 136 8.83 9.69 1.10
C MET A 136 9.12 10.65 -0.06
N ALA A 137 9.50 11.90 0.20
CA ALA A 137 9.95 12.82 -0.84
C ALA A 137 11.22 12.31 -1.51
N VAL A 138 12.18 11.86 -0.70
CA VAL A 138 13.43 11.26 -1.17
C VAL A 138 13.14 10.01 -1.99
N LEU A 139 12.32 9.11 -1.49
CA LEU A 139 11.98 7.84 -2.14
C LEU A 139 11.27 8.06 -3.49
N THR A 140 10.35 9.02 -3.58
CA THR A 140 9.68 9.37 -4.85
C THR A 140 10.71 9.77 -5.91
N GLY A 141 11.69 10.60 -5.54
CA GLY A 141 12.78 10.99 -6.43
C GLY A 141 13.68 9.83 -6.83
N LEU A 142 14.07 8.98 -5.86
CA LEU A 142 14.94 7.82 -6.10
C LEU A 142 14.29 6.80 -7.04
N VAL A 143 13.02 6.48 -6.84
CA VAL A 143 12.29 5.52 -7.69
C VAL A 143 12.14 6.07 -9.11
N GLY A 144 11.79 7.34 -9.26
CA GLY A 144 11.72 7.97 -10.59
C GLY A 144 13.07 8.00 -11.31
N ALA A 145 14.16 8.22 -10.57
CA ALA A 145 15.52 8.24 -11.10
C ALA A 145 15.96 6.87 -11.65
N LEU A 146 15.38 5.76 -11.21
CA LEU A 146 15.68 4.43 -11.77
C LEU A 146 15.48 4.40 -13.29
N SER A 147 14.53 5.16 -13.83
CA SER A 147 14.33 5.28 -15.28
C SER A 147 15.59 5.73 -16.04
N ALA A 148 16.39 6.60 -15.42
CA ALA A 148 17.63 7.11 -16.01
C ALA A 148 18.82 6.17 -15.86
N PHE A 149 18.82 5.32 -14.81
CA PHE A 149 19.91 4.37 -14.53
C PHE A 149 19.69 3.00 -15.13
N TYR A 150 18.44 2.62 -15.41
CA TYR A 150 18.04 1.31 -15.94
C TYR A 150 17.19 1.44 -17.20
N HIS A 151 17.60 2.34 -18.09
CA HIS A 151 16.89 2.64 -19.36
C HIS A 151 16.92 1.48 -20.37
N ASP A 152 17.74 0.47 -20.13
CA ASP A 152 17.84 -0.77 -20.89
C ASP A 152 16.63 -1.72 -20.71
N SER A 153 15.66 -1.36 -19.85
CA SER A 153 14.47 -2.15 -19.56
C SER A 153 13.20 -1.30 -19.44
N THR A 154 13.11 -0.25 -20.24
CA THR A 154 11.97 0.69 -20.19
C THR A 154 10.98 0.52 -21.33
N ASP A 155 11.23 -0.37 -22.27
CA ASP A 155 10.29 -0.69 -23.35
C ASP A 155 9.12 -1.54 -22.83
N ILE A 156 7.98 -0.89 -22.63
CA ILE A 156 6.77 -1.50 -22.09
C ILE A 156 6.13 -2.51 -23.07
N THR A 157 6.49 -2.50 -24.36
CA THR A 157 5.99 -3.44 -25.37
C THR A 157 6.75 -4.77 -25.31
N ASN A 158 7.96 -4.76 -24.76
CA ASN A 158 8.81 -5.93 -24.60
C ASN A 158 8.50 -6.64 -23.27
N ALA A 159 8.02 -7.88 -23.32
CA ALA A 159 7.68 -8.66 -22.13
C ALA A 159 8.89 -8.89 -21.21
N ARG A 160 10.10 -9.08 -21.76
CA ARG A 160 11.32 -9.26 -20.98
C ARG A 160 11.71 -7.98 -20.23
N ASP A 161 11.53 -6.82 -20.86
CA ASP A 161 11.80 -5.53 -20.20
C ASP A 161 10.83 -5.29 -19.05
N ARG A 162 9.55 -5.66 -19.23
CA ARG A 162 8.56 -5.59 -18.14
C ARG A 162 8.94 -6.50 -16.98
N GLU A 163 9.34 -7.75 -17.28
CA GLU A 163 9.76 -8.71 -16.26
C GLU A 163 10.99 -8.24 -15.49
N ILE A 164 12.07 -7.85 -16.17
CA ILE A 164 13.30 -7.41 -15.51
C ILE A 164 13.09 -6.11 -14.73
N SER A 165 12.23 -5.21 -15.20
CA SER A 165 11.88 -3.99 -14.45
C SER A 165 11.08 -4.30 -13.20
N ALA A 166 10.18 -5.28 -13.22
CA ALA A 166 9.49 -5.76 -12.03
C ALA A 166 10.47 -6.31 -10.99
N ILE A 167 11.39 -7.18 -11.42
CA ILE A 167 12.46 -7.71 -10.56
C ILE A 167 13.33 -6.59 -9.98
N ARG A 168 13.77 -5.65 -10.81
CA ARG A 168 14.59 -4.50 -10.39
C ARG A 168 13.88 -3.64 -9.36
N LEU A 169 12.58 -3.36 -9.51
CA LEU A 169 11.79 -2.59 -8.55
C LEU A 169 11.71 -3.31 -7.21
N ILE A 170 11.30 -4.57 -7.20
CA ILE A 170 11.19 -5.37 -5.97
C ILE A 170 12.56 -5.47 -5.28
N ALA A 171 13.61 -5.81 -6.02
CA ALA A 171 14.93 -6.02 -5.48
C ALA A 171 15.58 -4.75 -4.91
N LYS A 172 15.38 -3.60 -5.57
CA LYS A 172 16.07 -2.34 -5.21
C LYS A 172 15.31 -1.51 -4.19
N MET A 173 14.02 -1.72 -4.02
CA MET A 173 13.22 -0.91 -3.09
C MET A 173 13.74 -0.95 -1.65
N PRO A 174 14.13 -2.10 -1.06
CA PRO A 174 14.73 -2.14 0.26
C PRO A 174 16.01 -1.30 0.36
N THR A 175 16.84 -1.35 -0.67
CA THR A 175 18.09 -0.57 -0.73
C THR A 175 17.79 0.92 -0.79
N LEU A 176 16.83 1.36 -1.61
CA LEU A 176 16.44 2.77 -1.72
C LEU A 176 15.84 3.31 -0.42
N VAL A 177 14.98 2.54 0.24
CA VAL A 177 14.38 2.91 1.53
C VAL A 177 15.44 3.01 2.63
N ALA A 178 16.36 2.04 2.71
CA ALA A 178 17.46 2.08 3.66
C ALA A 178 18.41 3.24 3.38
N MET A 179 18.71 3.56 2.11
CA MET A 179 19.51 4.71 1.73
C MET A 179 18.85 6.03 2.14
N ALA A 180 17.53 6.17 1.96
CA ALA A 180 16.79 7.34 2.43
C ALA A 180 16.93 7.51 3.94
N TYR A 181 16.79 6.44 4.72
CA TYR A 181 17.01 6.45 6.17
C TYR A 181 18.45 6.84 6.55
N LYS A 182 19.45 6.18 5.95
CA LYS A 182 20.88 6.48 6.21
C LYS A 182 21.24 7.93 5.86
N HIS A 183 20.61 8.47 4.81
CA HIS A 183 20.78 9.87 4.43
C HIS A 183 20.29 10.82 5.54
N THR A 184 19.09 10.62 6.07
CA THR A 184 18.54 11.46 7.14
C THR A 184 19.38 11.36 8.42
N MET A 185 19.89 10.17 8.73
CA MET A 185 20.77 9.93 9.89
C MET A 185 22.21 10.46 9.69
N GLY A 186 22.61 10.77 8.45
CA GLY A 186 23.99 11.17 8.12
C GLY A 186 25.00 10.05 8.34
N GLN A 187 24.56 8.82 8.20
CA GLN A 187 25.40 7.62 8.32
C GLN A 187 25.82 7.09 6.95
N PRO A 188 26.92 6.31 6.89
CA PRO A 188 27.32 5.62 5.68
C PRO A 188 26.23 4.68 5.17
N TYR A 189 26.07 4.60 3.85
CA TYR A 189 25.20 3.61 3.23
C TYR A 189 25.77 2.21 3.42
N ILE A 190 24.89 1.26 3.68
CA ILE A 190 25.22 -0.15 3.85
C ILE A 190 24.73 -0.91 2.62
N TYR A 191 25.66 -1.59 1.94
CA TYR A 191 25.35 -2.39 0.75
C TYR A 191 24.61 -3.67 1.13
N PRO A 192 23.73 -4.19 0.25
CA PRO A 192 23.06 -5.46 0.46
C PRO A 192 24.05 -6.63 0.52
N GLN A 193 23.66 -7.71 1.22
CA GLN A 193 24.40 -8.97 1.30
C GLN A 193 23.55 -10.12 0.73
N ASN A 194 24.15 -10.91 -0.17
CA ASN A 194 23.43 -11.97 -0.91
C ASN A 194 23.11 -13.22 -0.08
N ASN A 195 23.71 -13.37 1.11
CA ASN A 195 23.47 -14.49 2.02
C ASN A 195 22.34 -14.26 3.03
N LEU A 196 21.70 -13.10 3.00
CA LEU A 196 20.60 -12.75 3.87
C LEU A 196 19.25 -12.85 3.14
N SER A 197 18.18 -13.17 3.88
CA SER A 197 16.81 -13.07 3.38
C SER A 197 16.45 -11.61 3.08
N TYR A 198 15.38 -11.40 2.33
CA TYR A 198 14.92 -10.07 1.91
C TYR A 198 14.75 -9.10 3.08
N THR A 199 14.01 -9.50 4.11
CA THR A 199 13.75 -8.68 5.30
C THR A 199 14.98 -8.54 6.20
N ALA A 200 15.76 -9.61 6.35
CA ALA A 200 17.02 -9.55 7.11
C ALA A 200 18.03 -8.59 6.46
N ASN A 201 18.10 -8.60 5.13
CA ASN A 201 18.95 -7.70 4.37
C ASN A 201 18.50 -6.24 4.51
N PHE A 202 17.20 -5.99 4.47
CA PHE A 202 16.63 -4.66 4.71
C PHE A 202 16.97 -4.12 6.11
N LEU A 203 16.77 -4.92 7.17
CA LEU A 203 17.14 -4.53 8.55
C LEU A 203 18.62 -4.21 8.66
N ARG A 204 19.46 -5.05 8.06
CA ARG A 204 20.91 -4.81 8.05
C ARG A 204 21.25 -3.50 7.34
N MET A 205 20.70 -3.24 6.17
CA MET A 205 20.96 -2.00 5.44
C MET A 205 20.48 -0.76 6.20
N MET A 206 19.39 -0.86 6.96
CA MET A 206 18.92 0.23 7.82
C MET A 206 19.84 0.46 9.02
N PHE A 207 20.17 -0.57 9.79
CA PHE A 207 20.68 -0.41 11.13
C PHE A 207 22.18 -0.70 11.29
N ALA A 208 22.80 -1.49 10.40
CA ALA A 208 24.21 -1.76 10.47
C ALA A 208 25.06 -0.48 10.32
N THR A 209 26.23 -0.50 10.97
CA THR A 209 27.29 0.50 10.79
C THR A 209 28.58 -0.18 10.38
N PRO A 210 29.53 0.52 9.74
CA PRO A 210 30.82 -0.10 9.38
C PRO A 210 31.71 -0.45 10.59
N CYS A 211 31.34 0.04 11.78
CA CYS A 211 32.17 -0.05 12.98
C CYS A 211 32.05 -1.40 13.69
N GLU A 212 30.95 -2.13 13.48
CA GLU A 212 30.66 -3.36 14.20
C GLU A 212 29.80 -4.32 13.34
N GLU A 213 29.81 -5.59 13.71
CA GLU A 213 28.96 -6.60 13.08
C GLU A 213 27.50 -6.42 13.52
N TYR A 214 26.61 -6.28 12.56
CA TYR A 214 25.17 -6.24 12.81
C TYR A 214 24.59 -7.67 12.80
N LYS A 215 24.03 -8.09 13.93
CA LYS A 215 23.32 -9.36 14.05
C LYS A 215 21.82 -9.11 13.86
N VAL A 216 21.27 -9.69 12.80
CA VAL A 216 19.84 -9.59 12.53
C VAL A 216 19.04 -10.31 13.62
N ASN A 217 18.09 -9.60 14.23
CA ASN A 217 17.16 -10.23 15.15
C ASN A 217 16.11 -11.02 14.33
N PRO A 218 16.00 -12.35 14.50
CA PRO A 218 15.07 -13.18 13.71
C PRO A 218 13.61 -12.83 13.97
N VAL A 219 13.24 -12.40 15.17
CA VAL A 219 11.87 -11.95 15.49
C VAL A 219 11.54 -10.67 14.71
N ALA A 220 12.48 -9.73 14.65
CA ALA A 220 12.32 -8.50 13.87
C ALA A 220 12.17 -8.79 12.37
N ALA A 221 13.00 -9.69 11.82
CA ALA A 221 12.92 -10.08 10.42
C ALA A 221 11.58 -10.74 10.08
N HIS A 222 11.10 -11.65 10.94
CA HIS A 222 9.82 -12.31 10.78
C HIS A 222 8.62 -11.35 10.88
N ALA A 223 8.66 -10.43 11.85
CA ALA A 223 7.62 -9.43 12.01
C ALA A 223 7.50 -8.49 10.79
N LEU A 224 8.65 -8.05 10.24
CA LEU A 224 8.66 -7.26 9.01
C LEU A 224 8.18 -8.06 7.80
N ASP A 225 8.52 -9.33 7.71
CA ASP A 225 8.05 -10.20 6.65
C ASP A 225 6.53 -10.29 6.63
N ARG A 226 5.91 -10.49 7.79
CA ARG A 226 4.44 -10.43 7.97
C ARG A 226 3.88 -9.05 7.57
N ILE A 227 4.49 -7.95 8.01
CA ILE A 227 4.09 -6.60 7.61
C ILE A 227 4.11 -6.46 6.09
N PHE A 228 5.16 -6.93 5.42
CA PHE A 228 5.28 -6.83 3.97
C PHE A 228 4.20 -7.64 3.26
N ILE A 229 3.92 -8.87 3.69
CA ILE A 229 2.85 -9.70 3.15
C ILE A 229 1.49 -8.99 3.26
N LEU A 230 1.17 -8.47 4.45
CA LEU A 230 -0.13 -7.83 4.72
C LEU A 230 -0.32 -6.50 3.96
N HIS A 231 0.75 -5.91 3.45
CA HIS A 231 0.74 -4.64 2.72
C HIS A 231 1.03 -4.79 1.21
N ALA A 232 1.30 -6.02 0.72
CA ALA A 232 1.77 -6.27 -0.64
C ALA A 232 0.82 -5.76 -1.73
N ASP A 233 -0.49 -5.93 -1.58
CA ASP A 233 -1.51 -5.34 -2.45
C ASP A 233 -2.81 -5.05 -1.68
N HIS A 234 -3.67 -4.22 -2.23
CA HIS A 234 -4.99 -3.93 -1.65
C HIS A 234 -5.93 -3.36 -2.72
N GLU A 235 -6.15 -4.13 -3.81
CA GLU A 235 -7.08 -3.80 -4.89
C GLU A 235 -6.82 -2.39 -5.51
N GLN A 236 -7.87 -1.70 -5.95
CA GLN A 236 -7.81 -0.36 -6.57
C GLN A 236 -7.81 0.77 -5.52
N ASN A 237 -6.88 0.72 -4.54
CA ASN A 237 -6.64 1.85 -3.66
C ASN A 237 -6.06 3.06 -4.44
N ALA A 238 -6.00 4.23 -3.81
CA ALA A 238 -5.60 5.48 -4.47
C ALA A 238 -4.24 5.40 -5.18
N SER A 239 -3.22 4.78 -4.56
CA SER A 239 -1.89 4.67 -5.17
C SER A 239 -1.85 3.64 -6.31
N THR A 240 -2.56 2.52 -6.19
CA THR A 240 -2.68 1.53 -7.26
C THR A 240 -3.40 2.12 -8.48
N SER A 241 -4.53 2.82 -8.26
CA SER A 241 -5.24 3.53 -9.32
C SER A 241 -4.38 4.63 -9.97
N THR A 242 -3.53 5.31 -9.19
CA THR A 242 -2.56 6.29 -9.70
C THR A 242 -1.51 5.63 -10.57
N VAL A 243 -0.96 4.47 -10.17
CA VAL A 243 -0.01 3.70 -10.98
C VAL A 243 -0.63 3.26 -12.29
N ARG A 244 -1.86 2.73 -12.27
CA ARG A 244 -2.59 2.34 -13.49
C ARG A 244 -2.89 3.56 -14.36
N LEU A 245 -3.36 4.66 -13.79
CA LEU A 245 -3.63 5.88 -14.54
C LEU A 245 -2.38 6.46 -15.19
N CYS A 246 -1.27 6.57 -14.45
CA CYS A 246 0.02 7.02 -14.96
C CYS A 246 0.54 6.07 -16.05
N GLY A 247 0.55 4.79 -15.78
CA GLY A 247 0.97 3.74 -16.71
C GLY A 247 0.12 3.69 -17.97
N SER A 248 -1.16 4.08 -17.89
CA SER A 248 -2.09 4.09 -19.02
C SER A 248 -1.66 5.00 -20.18
N SER A 249 -0.77 5.95 -19.93
CA SER A 249 -0.16 6.78 -20.95
C SER A 249 0.99 6.12 -21.72
N GLY A 250 1.35 4.88 -21.39
CA GLY A 250 2.52 4.20 -21.93
C GLY A 250 3.83 4.54 -21.21
N THR A 251 3.73 5.12 -20.02
CA THR A 251 4.92 5.47 -19.21
C THR A 251 5.62 4.22 -18.67
N ASN A 252 6.96 4.29 -18.56
CA ASN A 252 7.76 3.19 -18.03
C ASN A 252 7.41 2.88 -16.56
N PRO A 253 7.67 1.63 -16.09
CA PRO A 253 7.24 1.21 -14.77
C PRO A 253 7.87 2.00 -13.62
N PHE A 254 9.12 2.43 -13.73
CA PHE A 254 9.78 3.20 -12.67
C PHE A 254 9.07 4.54 -12.42
N ALA A 255 8.70 5.25 -13.48
CA ALA A 255 7.96 6.51 -13.38
C ALA A 255 6.53 6.30 -12.88
N ALA A 256 5.85 5.23 -13.34
CA ALA A 256 4.50 4.90 -12.86
C ALA A 256 4.50 4.56 -11.37
N ILE A 257 5.48 3.78 -10.90
CA ILE A 257 5.63 3.43 -9.48
C ILE A 257 6.01 4.66 -8.64
N ALA A 258 6.85 5.56 -9.15
CA ALA A 258 7.14 6.83 -8.46
C ALA A 258 5.88 7.67 -8.24
N ALA A 259 4.95 7.71 -9.21
CA ALA A 259 3.65 8.35 -9.03
C ALA A 259 2.80 7.67 -7.93
N GLY A 260 2.84 6.33 -7.86
CA GLY A 260 2.22 5.55 -6.78
C GLY A 260 2.81 5.87 -5.41
N VAL A 261 4.13 5.97 -5.31
CA VAL A 261 4.84 6.37 -4.07
C VAL A 261 4.40 7.76 -3.63
N GLY A 262 4.34 8.72 -4.57
CA GLY A 262 3.85 10.07 -4.28
C GLY A 262 2.39 10.10 -3.79
N CYS A 263 1.51 9.30 -4.38
CA CYS A 263 0.13 9.17 -3.93
C CYS A 263 0.01 8.50 -2.55
N LEU A 264 0.84 7.49 -2.29
CA LEU A 264 0.84 6.79 -1.00
C LEU A 264 1.20 7.71 0.17
N TRP A 265 2.03 8.71 -0.06
CA TRP A 265 2.46 9.66 0.98
C TRP A 265 1.32 10.49 1.56
N GLY A 266 0.20 10.62 0.87
CA GLY A 266 -0.93 11.41 1.35
C GLY A 266 -1.50 10.93 2.68
N PRO A 267 -1.87 11.87 3.62
CA PRO A 267 -2.39 11.51 4.95
C PRO A 267 -3.74 10.78 4.92
N ALA A 268 -4.45 10.86 3.80
CA ALA A 268 -5.70 10.13 3.58
C ALA A 268 -5.47 8.69 3.03
N HIS A 269 -4.22 8.28 2.84
CA HIS A 269 -3.83 6.98 2.33
C HIS A 269 -2.71 6.37 3.21
N GLY A 270 -1.49 6.14 2.72
CA GLY A 270 -0.42 5.48 3.48
C GLY A 270 0.11 6.27 4.68
N GLY A 271 -0.05 7.60 4.71
CA GLY A 271 0.29 8.43 5.87
C GLY A 271 -0.58 8.22 7.12
N ALA A 272 -1.63 7.38 7.05
CA ALA A 272 -2.46 7.06 8.21
C ALA A 272 -1.69 6.31 9.31
N ASN A 273 -0.71 5.49 8.94
CA ASN A 273 0.14 4.76 9.89
C ASN A 273 1.02 5.73 10.71
N GLU A 274 1.66 6.70 10.06
CA GLU A 274 2.43 7.75 10.73
C GLU A 274 1.53 8.59 11.67
N ALA A 275 0.36 8.98 11.19
CA ALA A 275 -0.59 9.76 11.98
C ALA A 275 -1.08 9.01 13.24
N CYS A 276 -1.19 7.70 13.17
CA CYS A 276 -1.55 6.85 14.31
C CYS A 276 -0.48 6.93 15.41
N LEU A 277 0.79 6.75 15.05
CA LEU A 277 1.88 6.82 16.01
C LEU A 277 2.11 8.23 16.56
N GLN A 278 1.98 9.26 15.73
CA GLN A 278 2.02 10.65 16.19
C GLN A 278 0.95 10.92 17.24
N MET A 279 -0.29 10.47 17.03
CA MET A 279 -1.37 10.56 18.02
C MET A 279 -1.00 9.86 19.33
N LEU A 280 -0.41 8.65 19.28
CA LEU A 280 0.02 7.92 20.47
C LEU A 280 1.16 8.66 21.20
N GLU A 281 2.15 9.18 20.49
CA GLU A 281 3.27 9.93 21.04
C GLU A 281 2.80 11.25 21.67
N GLU A 282 1.89 11.99 21.02
CA GLU A 282 1.27 13.19 21.57
C GLU A 282 0.49 12.89 22.85
N LEU A 283 -0.31 11.84 22.86
CA LEU A 283 -1.08 11.44 24.03
C LEU A 283 -0.16 10.99 25.17
N GLN A 284 0.95 10.31 24.86
CA GLN A 284 1.95 9.93 25.85
C GLN A 284 2.58 11.15 26.53
N VAL A 285 2.93 12.20 25.76
CA VAL A 285 3.47 13.45 26.30
C VAL A 285 2.44 14.21 27.14
N ASN A 286 1.15 14.13 26.79
CA ASN A 286 0.06 14.84 27.44
C ASN A 286 -0.57 14.10 28.66
N GLY A 287 0.11 13.10 29.20
CA GLY A 287 -0.29 12.41 30.44
C GLY A 287 -0.46 10.88 30.29
N GLY A 288 -0.24 10.33 29.10
CA GLY A 288 -0.15 8.88 28.87
C GLY A 288 -1.45 8.13 29.22
N VAL A 289 -1.29 6.95 29.80
CA VAL A 289 -2.40 6.02 30.10
C VAL A 289 -3.49 6.66 30.97
N GLU A 290 -3.13 7.57 31.88
CA GLU A 290 -4.10 8.23 32.77
C GLU A 290 -5.06 9.15 32.00
N LYS A 291 -4.67 9.63 30.83
CA LYS A 291 -5.47 10.53 29.97
C LYS A 291 -6.24 9.84 28.86
N VAL A 292 -6.11 8.52 28.71
CA VAL A 292 -6.79 7.76 27.64
C VAL A 292 -8.30 7.93 27.69
N GLY A 293 -8.91 7.83 28.88
CA GLY A 293 -10.36 8.01 29.04
C GLY A 293 -10.83 9.40 28.60
N GLU A 294 -10.12 10.46 29.01
CA GLU A 294 -10.44 11.83 28.60
C GLU A 294 -10.27 12.03 27.09
N PHE A 295 -9.24 11.43 26.49
CA PHE A 295 -9.02 11.46 25.06
C PHE A 295 -10.16 10.77 24.30
N MET A 296 -10.58 9.57 24.75
CA MET A 296 -11.66 8.81 24.11
C MET A 296 -13.02 9.54 24.21
N GLU A 297 -13.28 10.25 25.29
CA GLU A 297 -14.47 11.13 25.38
C GLU A 297 -14.41 12.29 24.37
N LYS A 298 -13.24 12.89 24.16
CA LYS A 298 -13.06 13.92 23.11
C LYS A 298 -13.28 13.35 21.71
N VAL A 299 -12.86 12.10 21.45
CA VAL A 299 -13.12 11.41 20.18
C VAL A 299 -14.62 11.21 19.92
N LYS A 300 -15.41 10.96 20.97
CA LYS A 300 -16.88 10.83 20.86
C LYS A 300 -17.57 12.15 20.52
N ASP A 301 -17.00 13.29 20.91
CA ASP A 301 -17.52 14.61 20.60
C ASP A 301 -17.11 15.05 19.18
N LYS A 302 -18.08 15.07 18.26
CA LYS A 302 -17.88 15.49 16.86
C LYS A 302 -17.35 16.93 16.70
N ASN A 303 -17.56 17.79 17.71
CA ASN A 303 -17.15 19.18 17.67
C ASN A 303 -15.71 19.38 18.21
N SER A 304 -15.11 18.38 18.83
CA SER A 304 -13.75 18.46 19.38
C SER A 304 -12.66 18.58 18.33
N GLY A 305 -12.92 18.12 17.09
CA GLY A 305 -11.91 18.01 16.04
C GLY A 305 -10.89 16.87 16.24
N VAL A 306 -10.95 16.16 17.37
CA VAL A 306 -10.05 15.04 17.69
C VAL A 306 -10.43 13.82 16.89
N ARG A 307 -9.43 13.16 16.28
CA ARG A 307 -9.61 11.94 15.49
C ARG A 307 -8.86 10.78 16.13
N LEU A 308 -9.51 9.64 16.19
CA LEU A 308 -8.89 8.37 16.58
C LEU A 308 -8.24 7.75 15.33
N MET A 309 -6.92 7.89 15.22
CA MET A 309 -6.15 7.36 14.09
C MET A 309 -5.78 5.89 14.33
N GLY A 310 -5.77 5.08 13.26
CA GLY A 310 -5.50 3.64 13.36
C GLY A 310 -6.71 2.78 13.74
N PHE A 311 -7.92 3.37 13.71
CA PHE A 311 -9.17 2.69 14.06
C PHE A 311 -10.22 2.87 12.97
N GLY A 312 -11.01 1.81 12.74
CA GLY A 312 -11.95 1.75 11.63
C GLY A 312 -11.26 1.57 10.28
N HIS A 313 -12.03 1.33 9.23
CA HIS A 313 -11.51 1.17 7.87
C HIS A 313 -12.57 1.62 6.85
N ARG A 314 -12.11 2.19 5.72
CA ARG A 314 -13.04 2.65 4.66
C ARG A 314 -13.72 1.51 3.92
N VAL A 315 -13.04 0.37 3.77
CA VAL A 315 -13.51 -0.80 3.03
C VAL A 315 -14.15 -1.81 3.98
N TYR A 316 -13.41 -2.22 5.02
CA TYR A 316 -13.92 -3.20 5.98
C TYR A 316 -14.97 -2.56 6.90
N LYS A 317 -16.23 -2.99 6.73
CA LYS A 317 -17.33 -2.64 7.65
C LYS A 317 -17.37 -3.55 8.88
N ASN A 318 -16.51 -4.55 8.90
CA ASN A 318 -16.28 -5.45 10.00
C ASN A 318 -14.80 -5.37 10.42
N TYR A 319 -14.25 -6.37 11.06
CA TYR A 319 -12.86 -6.41 11.47
C TYR A 319 -11.91 -6.53 10.26
N ASP A 320 -10.83 -5.75 10.23
CA ASP A 320 -9.78 -5.87 9.20
C ASP A 320 -9.07 -7.22 9.37
N PRO A 321 -9.09 -8.14 8.38
CA PRO A 321 -8.52 -9.48 8.52
C PRO A 321 -7.01 -9.46 8.81
N ARG A 322 -6.33 -8.36 8.48
CA ARG A 322 -4.90 -8.17 8.73
C ARG A 322 -4.62 -7.79 10.19
N ALA A 323 -5.56 -7.11 10.85
CA ALA A 323 -5.35 -6.56 12.18
C ALA A 323 -5.13 -7.64 13.24
N LYS A 324 -5.85 -8.77 13.16
CA LYS A 324 -5.68 -9.88 14.10
C LYS A 324 -4.26 -10.46 14.08
N LEU A 325 -3.75 -10.73 12.89
CA LEU A 325 -2.38 -11.23 12.72
C LEU A 325 -1.33 -10.21 13.19
N MET A 326 -1.56 -8.94 12.91
CA MET A 326 -0.67 -7.89 13.39
C MET A 326 -0.73 -7.71 14.90
N GLN A 327 -1.88 -7.92 15.52
CA GLN A 327 -2.01 -7.93 16.99
C GLN A 327 -1.19 -9.06 17.62
N GLU A 328 -1.26 -10.27 17.05
CA GLU A 328 -0.47 -11.42 17.49
C GLU A 328 1.04 -11.14 17.31
N THR A 329 1.44 -10.64 16.14
CA THR A 329 2.82 -10.24 15.85
C THR A 329 3.31 -9.15 16.80
N CYS A 330 2.47 -8.18 17.12
CA CYS A 330 2.78 -7.12 18.07
C CYS A 330 3.11 -7.69 19.46
N LYS A 331 2.29 -8.61 19.97
CA LYS A 331 2.53 -9.28 21.25
C LYS A 331 3.83 -10.08 21.23
N GLU A 332 4.09 -10.85 20.17
CA GLU A 332 5.34 -11.61 19.99
C GLU A 332 6.57 -10.69 20.02
N VAL A 333 6.53 -9.56 19.31
CA VAL A 333 7.64 -8.61 19.23
C VAL A 333 7.87 -7.92 20.58
N LEU A 334 6.81 -7.42 21.23
CA LEU A 334 6.93 -6.74 22.52
C LEU A 334 7.51 -7.66 23.59
N ALA A 335 7.07 -8.93 23.64
CA ALA A 335 7.60 -9.93 24.56
C ALA A 335 9.08 -10.25 24.26
N ALA A 336 9.42 -10.50 22.99
CA ALA A 336 10.78 -10.84 22.59
C ALA A 336 11.81 -9.72 22.80
N LEU A 337 11.35 -8.46 22.79
CA LEU A 337 12.20 -7.27 23.01
C LEU A 337 12.07 -6.71 24.44
N GLU A 338 11.35 -7.38 25.33
CA GLU A 338 11.10 -6.96 26.72
C GLU A 338 10.47 -5.56 26.85
N LEU A 339 9.63 -5.19 25.87
CA LEU A 339 8.99 -3.87 25.77
C LEU A 339 7.55 -3.83 26.28
N GLU A 340 7.02 -4.90 26.85
CA GLU A 340 5.65 -4.98 27.37
C GLU A 340 5.34 -3.91 28.43
N ASN A 341 6.37 -3.42 29.11
CA ASN A 341 6.28 -2.40 30.14
C ASN A 341 6.58 -0.98 29.64
N ASP A 342 6.89 -0.81 28.37
CA ASP A 342 7.12 0.53 27.80
C ASP A 342 5.83 1.39 27.88
N PRO A 343 5.93 2.66 28.33
CA PRO A 343 4.75 3.53 28.53
C PRO A 343 3.91 3.74 27.27
N LEU A 344 4.53 3.86 26.08
CA LEU A 344 3.82 4.04 24.81
C LEU A 344 2.99 2.80 24.44
N PHE A 345 3.55 1.62 24.65
CA PHE A 345 2.86 0.37 24.33
C PHE A 345 1.76 0.06 25.34
N LYS A 346 1.94 0.39 26.63
CA LYS A 346 0.85 0.35 27.63
C LYS A 346 -0.29 1.27 27.25
N LEU A 347 0.03 2.47 26.79
CA LEU A 347 -0.97 3.43 26.29
C LEU A 347 -1.75 2.87 25.10
N ALA A 348 -1.06 2.31 24.12
CA ALA A 348 -1.68 1.70 22.95
C ALA A 348 -2.63 0.56 23.34
N MET A 349 -2.21 -0.33 24.25
CA MET A 349 -3.06 -1.42 24.73
C MET A 349 -4.26 -0.92 25.55
N ALA A 350 -4.13 0.19 26.27
CA ALA A 350 -5.26 0.81 26.97
C ALA A 350 -6.29 1.38 25.98
N LEU A 351 -5.85 2.04 24.91
CA LEU A 351 -6.71 2.53 23.81
C LEU A 351 -7.43 1.36 23.11
N GLU A 352 -6.69 0.31 22.76
CA GLU A 352 -7.26 -0.90 22.15
C GLU A 352 -8.40 -1.46 23.00
N ARG A 353 -8.14 -1.65 24.31
CA ARG A 353 -9.13 -2.21 25.24
C ARG A 353 -10.42 -1.39 25.25
N ILE A 354 -10.31 -0.07 25.38
CA ILE A 354 -11.49 0.82 25.38
C ILE A 354 -12.25 0.71 24.06
N ALA A 355 -11.56 0.73 22.92
CA ALA A 355 -12.20 0.64 21.62
C ALA A 355 -12.91 -0.71 21.37
N LEU A 356 -12.45 -1.79 22.00
CA LEU A 356 -13.05 -3.11 21.90
C LEU A 356 -14.20 -3.33 22.91
N GLU A 357 -14.27 -2.57 24.01
CA GLU A 357 -15.22 -2.75 25.10
C GLU A 357 -16.31 -1.67 25.15
N ASP A 358 -16.04 -0.45 24.69
CA ASP A 358 -16.97 0.69 24.79
C ASP A 358 -18.00 0.64 23.62
N ASP A 359 -19.28 0.66 23.97
CA ASP A 359 -20.41 0.52 23.06
C ASP A 359 -20.35 1.54 21.89
N TYR A 360 -19.90 2.77 22.13
CA TYR A 360 -19.79 3.79 21.08
C TYR A 360 -18.90 3.36 19.93
N PHE A 361 -17.75 2.73 20.23
CA PHE A 361 -16.79 2.27 19.24
C PHE A 361 -17.22 0.96 18.62
N VAL A 362 -17.76 0.04 19.43
CA VAL A 362 -18.26 -1.27 18.97
C VAL A 362 -19.42 -1.10 17.99
N GLU A 363 -20.44 -0.29 18.32
CA GLU A 363 -21.58 -0.02 17.43
C GLU A 363 -21.17 0.61 16.11
N ARG A 364 -20.11 1.44 16.12
CA ARG A 364 -19.58 2.12 14.93
C ARG A 364 -18.48 1.33 14.23
N LYS A 365 -18.15 0.14 14.77
CA LYS A 365 -17.10 -0.74 14.25
C LYS A 365 -15.73 -0.05 14.11
N LEU A 366 -15.41 0.81 15.05
CA LEU A 366 -14.13 1.53 15.14
C LEU A 366 -13.08 0.67 15.84
N TYR A 367 -12.84 -0.52 15.29
CA TYR A 367 -11.82 -1.45 15.78
C TYR A 367 -10.42 -1.01 15.37
N PRO A 368 -9.38 -1.38 16.14
CA PRO A 368 -8.00 -1.20 15.69
C PRO A 368 -7.77 -1.89 14.34
N ASN A 369 -7.14 -1.19 13.43
CA ASN A 369 -6.83 -1.71 12.09
C ASN A 369 -5.35 -2.11 11.95
N VAL A 370 -4.94 -2.49 10.74
CA VAL A 370 -3.55 -2.91 10.47
C VAL A 370 -2.54 -1.80 10.75
N ASP A 371 -2.90 -0.53 10.53
CA ASP A 371 -1.99 0.61 10.72
C ASP A 371 -1.64 0.83 12.20
N PHE A 372 -2.60 0.59 13.11
CA PHE A 372 -2.38 0.66 14.55
C PHE A 372 -1.29 -0.34 15.00
N TYR A 373 -1.48 -1.62 14.71
CA TYR A 373 -0.54 -2.65 15.19
C TYR A 373 0.79 -2.64 14.44
N SER A 374 0.78 -2.44 13.12
CA SER A 374 2.04 -2.39 12.34
C SER A 374 2.90 -1.20 12.73
N GLY A 375 2.28 -0.06 13.09
CA GLY A 375 2.98 1.09 13.62
C GLY A 375 3.69 0.77 14.95
N ILE A 376 2.99 0.12 15.88
CA ILE A 376 3.56 -0.29 17.17
C ILE A 376 4.74 -1.26 16.94
N VAL A 377 4.59 -2.26 16.07
CA VAL A 377 5.66 -3.19 15.74
C VAL A 377 6.87 -2.47 15.18
N GLN A 378 6.69 -1.60 14.17
CA GLN A 378 7.80 -0.86 13.57
C GLN A 378 8.51 0.02 14.61
N ARG A 379 7.75 0.68 15.49
CA ARG A 379 8.32 1.50 16.59
C ARG A 379 9.12 0.65 17.56
N ALA A 380 8.62 -0.54 17.94
CA ALA A 380 9.32 -1.50 18.80
C ALA A 380 10.64 -1.98 18.18
N LEU A 381 10.68 -2.13 16.86
CA LEU A 381 11.90 -2.48 16.11
C LEU A 381 12.90 -1.32 15.97
N GLY A 382 12.62 -0.14 16.54
CA GLY A 382 13.47 1.03 16.45
C GLY A 382 13.38 1.80 15.13
N ILE A 383 12.38 1.53 14.32
CA ILE A 383 12.13 2.25 13.08
C ILE A 383 11.50 3.62 13.40
N PRO A 384 12.05 4.74 12.93
CA PRO A 384 11.44 6.05 13.14
C PRO A 384 10.08 6.17 12.43
N THR A 385 9.14 6.85 13.05
CA THR A 385 7.77 7.05 12.52
C THR A 385 7.77 7.61 11.09
N SER A 386 8.67 8.52 10.76
CA SER A 386 8.82 9.08 9.40
C SER A 386 9.19 8.07 8.32
N MET A 387 9.64 6.87 8.68
CA MET A 387 9.97 5.79 7.75
C MET A 387 8.80 4.85 7.45
N PHE A 388 7.70 4.91 8.20
CA PHE A 388 6.63 3.93 8.11
C PHE A 388 5.98 3.89 6.73
N THR A 389 5.65 5.03 6.16
CA THR A 389 5.07 5.11 4.81
C THR A 389 6.08 4.65 3.74
N ALA A 390 7.37 4.89 3.92
CA ALA A 390 8.41 4.39 3.01
C ALA A 390 8.53 2.85 3.05
N ILE A 391 8.40 2.25 4.23
CA ILE A 391 8.35 0.79 4.41
C ILE A 391 7.06 0.22 3.81
N PHE A 392 5.94 0.92 3.95
CA PHE A 392 4.71 0.56 3.26
C PHE A 392 4.89 0.57 1.74
N ALA A 393 5.53 1.60 1.17
CA ALA A 393 5.83 1.67 -0.25
C ALA A 393 6.71 0.50 -0.72
N LEU A 394 7.70 0.09 0.09
CA LEU A 394 8.53 -1.08 -0.16
C LEU A 394 7.65 -2.33 -0.34
N ALA A 395 6.81 -2.61 0.62
CA ALA A 395 5.92 -3.78 0.61
C ALA A 395 4.93 -3.74 -0.57
N ARG A 396 4.33 -2.58 -0.86
CA ARG A 396 3.32 -2.38 -1.89
C ARG A 396 3.87 -2.40 -3.31
N THR A 397 5.17 -2.29 -3.48
CA THR A 397 5.80 -2.24 -4.81
C THR A 397 5.44 -3.43 -5.68
N VAL A 398 5.38 -4.64 -5.12
CA VAL A 398 4.99 -5.84 -5.87
C VAL A 398 3.54 -5.75 -6.39
N GLY A 399 2.61 -5.28 -5.55
CA GLY A 399 1.22 -5.07 -5.95
C GLY A 399 1.10 -4.03 -7.07
N TRP A 400 1.75 -2.89 -6.92
CA TRP A 400 1.75 -1.84 -7.95
C TRP A 400 2.27 -2.32 -9.29
N ILE A 401 3.40 -3.05 -9.31
CA ILE A 401 3.99 -3.52 -10.57
C ILE A 401 3.16 -4.63 -11.19
N ALA A 402 2.55 -5.51 -10.40
CA ALA A 402 1.64 -6.52 -10.89
C ALA A 402 0.39 -5.90 -11.52
N GLN A 403 -0.21 -4.91 -10.85
CA GLN A 403 -1.36 -4.15 -11.35
C GLN A 403 -1.05 -3.37 -12.64
N TRP A 404 0.15 -2.77 -12.72
CA TRP A 404 0.63 -2.11 -13.92
C TRP A 404 0.81 -3.09 -15.08
N ASN A 405 1.41 -4.25 -14.83
CA ASN A 405 1.65 -5.27 -15.85
C ASN A 405 0.35 -5.93 -16.32
N GLU A 406 -0.59 -6.19 -15.40
CA GLU A 406 -1.92 -6.69 -15.73
C GLU A 406 -2.68 -5.71 -16.64
N MET A 407 -2.65 -4.42 -16.34
CA MET A 407 -3.26 -3.38 -17.18
C MET A 407 -2.70 -3.39 -18.62
N LEU A 408 -1.38 -3.51 -18.78
CA LEU A 408 -0.75 -3.55 -20.11
C LEU A 408 -1.07 -4.83 -20.90
N SER A 409 -1.45 -5.89 -20.19
CA SER A 409 -1.83 -7.18 -20.78
C SER A 409 -3.33 -7.24 -21.11
N ASP A 410 -4.12 -6.26 -20.68
CA ASP A 410 -5.55 -6.19 -20.97
C ASP A 410 -5.79 -5.69 -22.41
N PRO A 411 -6.43 -6.48 -23.30
CA PRO A 411 -6.72 -6.06 -24.67
C PRO A 411 -7.69 -4.86 -24.77
N GLU A 412 -8.45 -4.59 -23.72
CA GLU A 412 -9.35 -3.44 -23.62
C GLU A 412 -8.70 -2.19 -23.01
N TYR A 413 -7.41 -2.28 -22.66
CA TYR A 413 -6.63 -1.19 -22.09
C TYR A 413 -6.70 0.09 -22.94
N LYS A 414 -6.92 1.21 -22.26
CA LYS A 414 -6.94 2.56 -22.87
C LYS A 414 -6.33 3.57 -21.93
N ILE A 415 -5.82 4.65 -22.51
CA ILE A 415 -5.37 5.80 -21.71
C ILE A 415 -6.53 6.32 -20.84
N GLY A 416 -6.28 6.45 -19.54
CA GLY A 416 -7.23 7.00 -18.59
C GLY A 416 -7.44 8.50 -18.80
N ARG A 417 -8.66 8.89 -19.13
CA ARG A 417 -9.07 10.30 -19.31
C ARG A 417 -10.47 10.50 -18.73
N PRO A 418 -10.60 10.73 -17.42
CA PRO A 418 -11.88 11.02 -16.80
C PRO A 418 -12.57 12.23 -17.43
N ARG A 419 -13.90 12.26 -17.37
CA ARG A 419 -14.71 13.42 -17.77
C ARG A 419 -14.92 14.33 -16.57
N GLN A 420 -15.32 15.57 -16.84
CA GLN A 420 -15.70 16.55 -15.82
C GLN A 420 -17.03 17.22 -16.15
N LEU A 421 -17.78 17.56 -15.11
CA LEU A 421 -18.86 18.52 -15.19
C LEU A 421 -18.27 19.93 -15.11
N TYR A 422 -18.37 20.68 -16.22
CA TYR A 422 -17.90 22.07 -16.24
C TYR A 422 -18.93 23.00 -15.63
N SER A 423 -18.55 23.75 -14.61
CA SER A 423 -19.37 24.73 -13.90
C SER A 423 -18.76 26.14 -13.89
N GLY A 424 -17.75 26.36 -14.76
CA GLY A 424 -17.13 27.68 -14.93
C GLY A 424 -17.93 28.64 -15.78
N GLU A 425 -17.33 29.77 -16.13
CA GLU A 425 -17.93 30.81 -16.97
C GLU A 425 -18.18 30.32 -18.40
N ALA A 426 -19.23 30.83 -19.01
CA ALA A 426 -19.47 30.65 -20.43
C ALA A 426 -18.37 31.34 -21.29
N VAL A 427 -18.44 31.15 -22.61
CA VAL A 427 -17.49 31.78 -23.53
C VAL A 427 -17.47 33.32 -23.35
N ARG A 428 -16.28 33.87 -23.17
CA ARG A 428 -16.03 35.29 -23.01
C ARG A 428 -14.96 35.70 -23.98
N ASP A 429 -15.16 36.86 -24.63
CA ASP A 429 -14.16 37.47 -25.51
C ASP A 429 -13.10 38.23 -24.70
N ILE A 430 -11.88 38.19 -25.17
CA ILE A 430 -10.77 39.03 -24.65
C ILE A 430 -11.04 40.45 -25.13
N LYS A 431 -11.17 41.41 -24.23
CA LYS A 431 -11.34 42.82 -24.52
C LYS A 431 -10.02 43.48 -24.89
#